data_c706911c3fb5f27968cf901e2f8ae9d3
#
_entry.id   c706911c3fb5f27968cf901e2f8ae9d3
#
_cell.length_a   1.000
_cell.length_b   1.000
_cell.length_c   1.000
_cell.angle_alpha   90.00
_cell.angle_beta   90.00
_cell.angle_gamma   90.00
#
_symmetry.space_group_name_H-M   'P 1'
#
loop_
_entity.id
_entity.type
_entity.pdbx_description
1 polymer ?
#
loop_
_entity_poly.entity_id
_entity_poly.type
_entity_poly.pdbx_seq_one_letter_code
_entity_poly.pdbx_strand_id
1 'polypeptide(L)'
;MRKFLLILSLLACVVLSGCGSGTDSKTSSADDSIKGNVEIKDENGNALIATDDISSVSSGTDNSEPYVELVLNDDGKDAFFKATTENIGKSLSIYVNGSCVSRLTVSNAIVDGVVRITGFDYEEQAKDVEISIKTGDIENSIMEQIKAERTADNPVIGRIYMVEGTDSDFEFNVVRFYDDNTFQGVKFTSDTKYASFYGSYELSGNAITLKMSDKSYSGAVKESGSEIRFGNSSFTDWTDNVGPTDPMLSVLQ
;
A
#
# COMPACT_ATOMS: atom_id res chain seq x y z
N MET A 1 7.97 4.25 -26.25
CA MET A 1 8.63 2.92 -26.41
C MET A 1 9.65 2.78 -25.31
N ARG A 2 9.26 2.19 -24.19
CA ARG A 2 10.14 1.98 -23.02
C ARG A 2 11.08 0.82 -23.30
N LYS A 3 12.38 1.07 -23.32
CA LYS A 3 13.41 0.03 -23.45
C LYS A 3 13.70 -0.53 -22.06
N PHE A 4 13.21 -1.74 -21.80
CA PHE A 4 13.66 -2.54 -20.67
C PHE A 4 15.10 -3.01 -20.91
N LEU A 5 16.01 -2.62 -20.04
CA LEU A 5 17.38 -3.14 -20.00
C LEU A 5 17.42 -4.36 -19.07
N LEU A 6 17.40 -5.56 -19.67
CA LEU A 6 17.61 -6.82 -18.95
C LEU A 6 19.09 -6.95 -18.59
N ILE A 7 19.44 -6.84 -17.33
CA ILE A 7 20.76 -7.22 -16.81
C ILE A 7 20.73 -8.71 -16.53
N LEU A 8 21.32 -9.50 -17.44
CA LEU A 8 21.54 -10.93 -17.32
C LEU A 8 22.78 -11.19 -16.46
N SER A 9 22.62 -11.50 -15.19
CA SER A 9 23.71 -11.93 -14.31
C SER A 9 23.97 -13.41 -14.51
N LEU A 10 25.13 -13.73 -15.10
CA LEU A 10 25.62 -15.08 -15.36
C LEU A 10 26.22 -15.63 -14.05
N LEU A 11 25.54 -16.56 -13.40
CA LEU A 11 26.06 -17.27 -12.23
C LEU A 11 26.70 -18.59 -12.66
N ALA A 12 28.02 -18.68 -12.53
CA ALA A 12 28.81 -19.87 -12.84
C ALA A 12 28.56 -20.97 -11.77
N CYS A 13 28.07 -22.14 -12.23
CA CYS A 13 28.00 -23.34 -11.43
C CYS A 13 29.38 -23.96 -11.25
N VAL A 14 29.88 -24.03 -10.01
CA VAL A 14 30.97 -24.93 -9.63
C VAL A 14 30.36 -26.16 -9.02
N VAL A 15 30.50 -27.29 -9.71
CA VAL A 15 30.10 -28.61 -9.22
C VAL A 15 31.27 -29.19 -8.42
N LEU A 16 31.09 -29.39 -7.11
CA LEU A 16 31.98 -30.21 -6.28
C LEU A 16 31.19 -31.42 -5.77
N SER A 17 31.50 -32.55 -6.33
CA SER A 17 31.05 -33.85 -5.85
C SER A 17 31.76 -34.19 -4.53
N GLY A 18 30.99 -34.37 -3.45
CA GLY A 18 31.47 -34.88 -2.17
C GLY A 18 30.42 -35.79 -1.57
N CYS A 19 30.70 -37.09 -1.59
CA CYS A 19 29.92 -38.11 -0.92
C CYS A 19 30.26 -38.12 0.57
N GLY A 20 29.26 -38.09 1.47
CA GLY A 20 29.49 -38.19 2.92
C GLY A 20 28.18 -38.18 3.70
N SER A 21 27.88 -39.34 4.24
CA SER A 21 26.92 -39.79 5.25
C SER A 21 26.14 -38.73 6.05
N GLY A 22 24.86 -39.02 6.16
CA GLY A 22 23.86 -38.72 7.18
C GLY A 22 24.18 -37.67 8.26
N THR A 23 23.48 -36.60 8.17
CA THR A 23 23.08 -35.78 9.32
C THR A 23 21.74 -35.17 9.04
N ASP A 24 20.84 -35.32 9.99
CA ASP A 24 19.51 -34.76 9.97
C ASP A 24 19.53 -33.29 9.54
N SER A 25 19.00 -33.01 8.36
CA SER A 25 18.66 -31.65 7.97
C SER A 25 17.54 -31.19 8.89
N LYS A 26 17.90 -30.52 9.99
CA LYS A 26 16.99 -29.55 10.60
C LYS A 26 16.68 -28.53 9.52
N THR A 27 15.57 -28.74 8.83
CA THR A 27 14.85 -27.68 8.16
C THR A 27 14.61 -26.64 9.24
N SER A 28 15.29 -25.48 9.18
CA SER A 28 14.91 -24.33 9.98
C SER A 28 13.48 -24.03 9.56
N SER A 29 12.52 -24.43 10.39
CA SER A 29 11.19 -23.85 10.34
C SER A 29 11.43 -22.34 10.52
N ALA A 30 11.20 -21.57 9.47
CA ALA A 30 10.97 -20.14 9.63
C ALA A 30 9.94 -20.03 10.74
N ASP A 31 10.22 -19.18 11.71
CA ASP A 31 9.28 -18.86 12.79
C ASP A 31 8.03 -18.28 12.11
N ASP A 32 7.01 -19.11 11.92
CA ASP A 32 5.74 -18.75 11.30
C ASP A 32 4.84 -17.97 12.28
N SER A 33 5.41 -17.50 13.41
CA SER A 33 4.66 -16.72 14.38
C SER A 33 4.23 -15.39 13.79
N ILE A 34 2.93 -15.12 13.88
CA ILE A 34 2.34 -13.83 13.50
C ILE A 34 2.68 -12.82 14.61
N LYS A 35 3.37 -11.74 14.24
CA LYS A 35 3.82 -10.67 15.16
C LYS A 35 3.00 -9.41 15.04
N GLY A 36 2.33 -9.22 13.89
CA GLY A 36 1.46 -8.07 13.64
C GLY A 36 0.14 -8.19 14.39
N ASN A 37 -0.48 -7.05 14.66
CA ASN A 37 -1.80 -7.01 15.27
C ASN A 37 -2.86 -7.08 14.17
N VAL A 38 -3.68 -8.14 14.18
CA VAL A 38 -4.82 -8.31 13.29
C VAL A 38 -6.09 -8.33 14.11
N GLU A 39 -7.07 -7.54 13.68
CA GLU A 39 -8.40 -7.51 14.31
C GLU A 39 -9.48 -7.49 13.23
N ILE A 40 -10.52 -8.32 13.40
CA ILE A 40 -11.76 -8.22 12.61
C ILE A 40 -12.83 -7.66 13.54
N LYS A 41 -13.43 -6.53 13.17
CA LYS A 41 -14.39 -5.78 13.98
C LYS A 41 -15.74 -5.70 13.31
N ASP A 42 -16.79 -5.66 14.14
CA ASP A 42 -18.14 -5.33 13.69
C ASP A 42 -18.31 -3.81 13.44
N GLU A 43 -19.52 -3.40 13.01
CA GLU A 43 -19.86 -2.00 12.76
C GLU A 43 -19.81 -1.12 14.01
N ASN A 44 -19.84 -1.71 15.20
CA ASN A 44 -19.77 -1.00 16.48
C ASN A 44 -18.32 -0.89 16.99
N GLY A 45 -17.36 -1.47 16.28
CA GLY A 45 -15.94 -1.49 16.65
C GLY A 45 -15.58 -2.61 17.64
N ASN A 46 -16.47 -3.56 17.92
CA ASN A 46 -16.17 -4.70 18.76
C ASN A 46 -15.26 -5.69 18.00
N ALA A 47 -14.16 -6.10 18.60
CA ALA A 47 -13.29 -7.14 18.03
C ALA A 47 -14.00 -8.51 18.12
N LEU A 48 -14.10 -9.18 16.98
CA LEU A 48 -14.70 -10.50 16.80
C LEU A 48 -13.65 -11.59 16.66
N ILE A 49 -12.51 -11.23 16.02
CA ILE A 49 -11.32 -12.06 15.81
C ILE A 49 -10.11 -11.21 16.12
N ALA A 50 -9.09 -11.81 16.72
CA ALA A 50 -7.80 -11.21 17.03
C ALA A 50 -6.64 -12.05 16.47
N THR A 51 -5.42 -11.56 16.59
CA THR A 51 -4.21 -12.24 16.08
C THR A 51 -4.07 -13.67 16.58
N ASP A 52 -4.40 -13.92 17.85
CA ASP A 52 -4.27 -15.25 18.49
C ASP A 52 -5.24 -16.29 17.90
N ASP A 53 -6.27 -15.85 17.17
CA ASP A 53 -7.24 -16.71 16.47
C ASP A 53 -6.73 -17.16 15.09
N ILE A 54 -5.58 -16.66 14.61
CA ILE A 54 -5.05 -16.89 13.27
C ILE A 54 -3.91 -17.90 13.33
N SER A 55 -3.99 -18.97 12.54
CA SER A 55 -2.95 -20.00 12.45
C SER A 55 -1.91 -19.71 11.37
N SER A 56 -2.31 -19.10 10.25
CA SER A 56 -1.38 -18.74 9.18
C SER A 56 -1.91 -17.62 8.29
N VAL A 57 -0.98 -16.97 7.58
CA VAL A 57 -1.28 -15.93 6.60
C VAL A 57 -0.45 -16.15 5.35
N SER A 58 -1.05 -15.94 4.18
CA SER A 58 -0.38 -15.97 2.88
C SER A 58 -1.02 -15.01 1.91
N SER A 59 -0.24 -14.47 0.98
CA SER A 59 -0.77 -13.74 -0.18
C SER A 59 -0.78 -14.61 -1.42
N GLY A 60 -1.62 -14.29 -2.37
CA GLY A 60 -1.73 -14.98 -3.65
C GLY A 60 -2.52 -14.17 -4.66
N THR A 61 -2.70 -14.76 -5.84
CA THR A 61 -3.50 -14.19 -6.93
C THR A 61 -4.46 -15.25 -7.45
N ASP A 62 -5.73 -14.90 -7.58
CA ASP A 62 -6.76 -15.73 -8.17
C ASP A 62 -7.44 -14.96 -9.29
N ASN A 63 -7.48 -15.51 -10.52
CA ASN A 63 -8.02 -14.84 -11.71
C ASN A 63 -7.48 -13.41 -11.94
N SER A 64 -6.22 -13.17 -11.63
CA SER A 64 -5.54 -11.86 -11.66
C SER A 64 -6.00 -10.88 -10.57
N GLU A 65 -6.76 -11.33 -9.58
CA GLU A 65 -7.12 -10.54 -8.40
C GLU A 65 -6.21 -10.92 -7.23
N PRO A 66 -5.36 -10.01 -6.74
CA PRO A 66 -4.50 -10.26 -5.57
C PRO A 66 -5.35 -10.40 -4.31
N TYR A 67 -4.92 -11.27 -3.39
CA TYR A 67 -5.56 -11.45 -2.09
C TYR A 67 -4.56 -11.77 -0.99
N VAL A 68 -4.98 -11.55 0.25
CA VAL A 68 -4.35 -12.12 1.46
C VAL A 68 -5.33 -13.09 2.08
N GLU A 69 -4.87 -14.29 2.39
CA GLU A 69 -5.65 -15.34 3.04
C GLU A 69 -5.18 -15.50 4.49
N LEU A 70 -6.13 -15.38 5.40
CA LEU A 70 -5.97 -15.69 6.81
C LEU A 70 -6.64 -17.03 7.08
N VAL A 71 -5.91 -17.99 7.61
CA VAL A 71 -6.46 -19.27 8.08
C VAL A 71 -6.58 -19.20 9.59
N LEU A 72 -7.78 -19.37 10.09
CA LEU A 72 -8.07 -19.33 11.52
C LEU A 72 -7.73 -20.70 12.18
N ASN A 73 -7.33 -20.67 13.44
CA ASN A 73 -7.24 -21.89 14.26
C ASN A 73 -8.65 -22.35 14.66
N ASP A 74 -8.75 -23.46 15.40
CA ASP A 74 -10.06 -24.05 15.74
C ASP A 74 -10.94 -23.09 16.57
N ASP A 75 -10.37 -22.38 17.54
CA ASP A 75 -11.10 -21.41 18.36
C ASP A 75 -11.54 -20.21 17.51
N GLY A 76 -10.65 -19.68 16.66
CA GLY A 76 -10.95 -18.60 15.75
C GLY A 76 -12.01 -18.97 14.70
N LYS A 77 -11.99 -20.19 14.19
CA LYS A 77 -13.00 -20.73 13.28
C LYS A 77 -14.40 -20.74 13.91
N ASP A 78 -14.52 -21.24 15.13
CA ASP A 78 -15.78 -21.27 15.87
C ASP A 78 -16.29 -19.85 16.18
N ALA A 79 -15.38 -18.96 16.61
CA ALA A 79 -15.68 -17.56 16.86
C ALA A 79 -16.14 -16.84 15.59
N PHE A 80 -15.47 -17.08 14.46
CA PHE A 80 -15.78 -16.44 13.18
C PHE A 80 -17.08 -16.96 12.57
N PHE A 81 -17.36 -18.27 12.70
CA PHE A 81 -18.66 -18.82 12.31
C PHE A 81 -19.80 -18.15 13.08
N LYS A 82 -19.67 -18.02 14.39
CA LYS A 82 -20.65 -17.31 15.23
C LYS A 82 -20.77 -15.85 14.82
N ALA A 83 -19.64 -15.14 14.69
CA ALA A 83 -19.59 -13.73 14.31
C ALA A 83 -20.26 -13.49 12.96
N THR A 84 -19.95 -14.31 11.94
CA THR A 84 -20.55 -14.16 10.61
C THR A 84 -22.04 -14.52 10.62
N THR A 85 -22.48 -15.50 11.41
CA THR A 85 -23.91 -15.84 11.58
C THR A 85 -24.71 -14.66 12.15
N GLU A 86 -24.17 -13.98 13.17
CA GLU A 86 -24.83 -12.86 13.86
C GLU A 86 -24.78 -11.53 13.06
N ASN A 87 -23.89 -11.45 12.07
CA ASN A 87 -23.66 -10.24 11.27
C ASN A 87 -24.02 -10.39 9.79
N ILE A 88 -24.88 -11.35 9.41
CA ILE A 88 -25.37 -11.45 8.03
C ILE A 88 -26.04 -10.15 7.60
N GLY A 89 -25.64 -9.63 6.43
CA GLY A 89 -26.11 -8.35 5.88
C GLY A 89 -25.41 -7.12 6.44
N LYS A 90 -24.50 -7.27 7.40
CA LYS A 90 -23.71 -6.17 7.99
C LYS A 90 -22.27 -6.21 7.47
N SER A 91 -21.54 -5.13 7.73
CA SER A 91 -20.13 -5.03 7.35
C SER A 91 -19.20 -5.41 8.50
N LEU A 92 -18.15 -6.15 8.18
CA LEU A 92 -17.00 -6.37 9.04
C LEU A 92 -15.80 -5.61 8.49
N SER A 93 -14.96 -5.06 9.37
CA SER A 93 -13.76 -4.34 9.02
C SER A 93 -12.53 -5.10 9.52
N ILE A 94 -11.54 -5.27 8.65
CA ILE A 94 -10.28 -5.96 8.97
C ILE A 94 -9.20 -4.89 9.17
N TYR A 95 -8.53 -4.96 10.31
CA TYR A 95 -7.44 -4.07 10.68
C TYR A 95 -6.13 -4.84 10.77
N VAL A 96 -5.06 -4.25 10.25
CA VAL A 96 -3.69 -4.74 10.39
C VAL A 96 -2.86 -3.61 10.98
N ASN A 97 -2.19 -3.86 12.11
CA ASN A 97 -1.38 -2.88 12.82
C ASN A 97 -2.10 -1.53 13.05
N GLY A 98 -3.43 -1.60 13.30
CA GLY A 98 -4.29 -0.44 13.53
C GLY A 98 -4.85 0.22 12.27
N SER A 99 -4.39 -0.14 11.08
CA SER A 99 -4.90 0.37 9.80
C SER A 99 -6.02 -0.53 9.26
N CYS A 100 -7.14 0.05 8.83
CA CYS A 100 -8.22 -0.68 8.17
C CYS A 100 -7.80 -1.05 6.74
N VAL A 101 -7.58 -2.34 6.49
CA VAL A 101 -7.12 -2.85 5.18
C VAL A 101 -8.25 -3.36 4.30
N SER A 102 -9.41 -3.69 4.89
CA SER A 102 -10.56 -4.14 4.11
C SER A 102 -11.87 -3.97 4.89
N ARG A 103 -12.96 -3.82 4.14
CA ARG A 103 -14.33 -3.93 4.64
C ARG A 103 -15.11 -4.88 3.75
N LEU A 104 -15.75 -5.85 4.37
CA LEU A 104 -16.54 -6.86 3.67
C LEU A 104 -17.97 -6.90 4.22
N THR A 105 -18.94 -7.15 3.35
CA THR A 105 -20.32 -7.40 3.77
C THR A 105 -20.53 -8.91 3.92
N VAL A 106 -21.02 -9.34 5.07
CA VAL A 106 -21.28 -10.75 5.34
C VAL A 106 -22.52 -11.19 4.57
N SER A 107 -22.36 -11.99 3.54
CA SER A 107 -23.47 -12.56 2.76
C SER A 107 -24.02 -13.85 3.38
N ASN A 108 -23.14 -14.68 3.93
CA ASN A 108 -23.48 -15.97 4.57
C ASN A 108 -22.54 -16.22 5.76
N ALA A 109 -22.94 -17.13 6.64
CA ALA A 109 -22.06 -17.64 7.68
C ALA A 109 -20.87 -18.39 7.04
N ILE A 110 -19.65 -18.15 7.55
CA ILE A 110 -18.42 -18.77 7.06
C ILE A 110 -18.03 -19.91 8.01
N VAL A 111 -17.93 -21.13 7.46
CA VAL A 111 -17.74 -22.36 8.25
C VAL A 111 -16.34 -22.98 8.11
N ASP A 112 -15.57 -22.57 7.11
CA ASP A 112 -14.26 -23.15 6.78
C ASP A 112 -13.11 -22.53 7.57
N GLY A 113 -13.33 -21.37 8.20
CA GLY A 113 -12.32 -20.64 8.95
C GLY A 113 -11.26 -19.99 8.07
N VAL A 114 -11.61 -19.69 6.82
CA VAL A 114 -10.74 -18.98 5.87
C VAL A 114 -11.31 -17.59 5.60
N VAL A 115 -10.49 -16.57 5.80
CA VAL A 115 -10.84 -15.17 5.51
C VAL A 115 -9.95 -14.65 4.40
N ARG A 116 -10.53 -14.24 3.29
CA ARG A 116 -9.79 -13.59 2.19
C ARG A 116 -10.01 -12.09 2.21
N ILE A 117 -8.91 -11.37 2.27
CA ILE A 117 -8.84 -9.92 2.07
C ILE A 117 -8.59 -9.72 0.58
N THR A 118 -9.47 -9.01 -0.10
CA THR A 118 -9.41 -8.71 -1.54
C THR A 118 -9.52 -7.21 -1.77
N GLY A 119 -9.45 -6.79 -3.04
CA GLY A 119 -9.55 -5.37 -3.41
C GLY A 119 -8.19 -4.69 -3.48
N PHE A 120 -7.12 -5.45 -3.63
CA PHE A 120 -5.79 -4.94 -3.95
C PHE A 120 -5.68 -4.72 -5.46
N ASP A 121 -5.09 -3.60 -5.86
CA ASP A 121 -4.83 -3.31 -7.28
C ASP A 121 -3.59 -4.04 -7.81
N TYR A 122 -2.65 -4.41 -6.89
CA TYR A 122 -1.36 -5.00 -7.22
C TYR A 122 -1.00 -6.13 -6.26
N GLU A 123 -0.23 -7.11 -6.74
CA GLU A 123 0.30 -8.22 -5.94
C GLU A 123 1.20 -7.73 -4.80
N GLU A 124 1.95 -6.64 -5.03
CA GLU A 124 2.83 -6.03 -4.04
C GLU A 124 2.06 -5.54 -2.82
N GLN A 125 0.87 -4.95 -3.00
CA GLN A 125 0.03 -4.51 -1.87
C GLN A 125 -0.41 -5.68 -1.00
N ALA A 126 -0.85 -6.78 -1.62
CA ALA A 126 -1.22 -7.99 -0.89
C ALA A 126 -0.01 -8.58 -0.16
N LYS A 127 1.17 -8.58 -0.82
CA LYS A 127 2.41 -9.05 -0.23
C LYS A 127 2.86 -8.20 0.95
N ASP A 128 2.76 -6.88 0.86
CA ASP A 128 3.10 -5.95 1.93
C ASP A 128 2.21 -6.18 3.16
N VAL A 129 0.90 -6.41 2.95
CA VAL A 129 -0.03 -6.73 4.03
C VAL A 129 0.31 -8.08 4.67
N GLU A 130 0.65 -9.12 3.88
CA GLU A 130 1.13 -10.41 4.42
C GLU A 130 2.38 -10.21 5.29
N ILE A 131 3.39 -9.48 4.79
CA ILE A 131 4.63 -9.20 5.52
C ILE A 131 4.32 -8.42 6.80
N SER A 132 3.49 -7.39 6.72
CA SER A 132 3.09 -6.59 7.89
C SER A 132 2.42 -7.43 8.98
N ILE A 133 1.61 -8.42 8.59
CA ILE A 133 1.00 -9.37 9.53
C ILE A 133 2.06 -10.29 10.14
N LYS A 134 3.00 -10.79 9.34
CA LYS A 134 4.06 -11.71 9.83
C LYS A 134 5.09 -11.03 10.72
N THR A 135 5.52 -9.82 10.36
CA THR A 135 6.64 -9.13 11.03
C THR A 135 6.19 -8.17 12.13
N GLY A 136 4.97 -7.65 12.04
CA GLY A 136 4.49 -6.54 12.87
C GLY A 136 4.91 -5.16 12.37
N ASP A 137 5.79 -5.11 11.37
CA ASP A 137 6.22 -3.86 10.74
C ASP A 137 5.25 -3.45 9.64
N ILE A 138 5.19 -2.17 9.33
CA ILE A 138 4.40 -1.68 8.20
C ILE A 138 5.28 -1.70 6.96
N GLU A 139 4.99 -2.60 6.04
CA GLU A 139 5.64 -2.66 4.74
C GLU A 139 4.84 -1.87 3.70
N ASN A 140 5.55 -1.22 2.80
CA ASN A 140 4.95 -0.51 1.68
C ASN A 140 5.93 -0.43 0.51
N SER A 141 6.06 -1.54 -0.22
CA SER A 141 7.02 -1.68 -1.32
C SER A 141 6.79 -0.66 -2.44
N ILE A 142 5.54 -0.26 -2.68
CA ILE A 142 5.22 0.77 -3.68
C ILE A 142 5.78 2.12 -3.24
N MET A 143 5.64 2.46 -1.96
CA MET A 143 6.20 3.71 -1.44
C MET A 143 7.72 3.70 -1.43
N GLU A 144 8.36 2.57 -1.17
CA GLU A 144 9.82 2.45 -1.27
C GLU A 144 10.30 2.61 -2.73
N GLN A 145 9.55 2.12 -3.72
CA GLN A 145 9.82 2.37 -5.13
C GLN A 145 9.68 3.86 -5.48
N ILE A 146 8.61 4.52 -5.01
CA ILE A 146 8.42 5.95 -5.19
C ILE A 146 9.58 6.75 -4.56
N LYS A 147 9.96 6.41 -3.32
CA LYS A 147 11.08 7.07 -2.63
C LYS A 147 12.43 6.87 -3.34
N ALA A 148 12.61 5.71 -3.96
CA ALA A 148 13.83 5.40 -4.74
C ALA A 148 13.99 6.26 -6.00
N GLU A 149 12.92 6.90 -6.49
CA GLU A 149 12.98 7.88 -7.59
C GLU A 149 13.64 9.21 -7.17
N ARG A 150 13.82 9.47 -5.88
CA ARG A 150 14.42 10.72 -5.38
C ARG A 150 15.80 10.96 -5.94
N THR A 151 16.02 12.16 -6.46
CA THR A 151 17.31 12.61 -6.99
C THR A 151 17.76 13.88 -6.29
N ALA A 152 19.08 14.13 -6.25
CA ALA A 152 19.64 15.35 -5.69
C ALA A 152 19.31 16.60 -6.53
N ASP A 153 19.14 16.40 -7.83
CA ASP A 153 18.96 17.51 -8.79
C ASP A 153 17.49 17.94 -8.92
N ASN A 154 16.56 17.08 -8.50
CA ASN A 154 15.14 17.40 -8.56
C ASN A 154 14.44 17.06 -7.22
N PRO A 155 14.25 18.04 -6.33
CA PRO A 155 13.74 17.80 -5.00
C PRO A 155 12.25 17.41 -4.92
N VAL A 156 11.51 17.47 -6.04
CA VAL A 156 10.07 17.14 -6.03
C VAL A 156 9.77 15.71 -6.48
N ILE A 157 10.70 15.02 -7.13
CA ILE A 157 10.54 13.63 -7.59
C ILE A 157 10.62 12.67 -6.39
N GLY A 158 9.92 11.52 -6.49
CA GLY A 158 9.91 10.50 -5.45
C GLY A 158 9.16 10.91 -4.19
N ARG A 159 8.18 11.79 -4.34
CA ARG A 159 7.35 12.34 -3.26
C ARG A 159 5.89 12.42 -3.67
N ILE A 160 5.02 12.27 -2.67
CA ILE A 160 3.60 12.57 -2.78
C ILE A 160 3.33 13.79 -1.90
N TYR A 161 2.76 14.82 -2.49
CA TYR A 161 2.43 16.05 -1.78
C TYR A 161 0.94 16.16 -1.56
N MET A 162 0.56 16.59 -0.37
CA MET A 162 -0.84 16.84 -0.01
C MET A 162 -1.01 18.24 0.57
N VAL A 163 -2.12 18.91 0.20
CA VAL A 163 -2.55 20.16 0.84
C VAL A 163 -3.45 19.82 2.03
N GLU A 164 -3.12 20.39 3.19
CA GLU A 164 -3.97 20.28 4.37
C GLU A 164 -5.16 21.24 4.26
N GLY A 165 -6.36 20.68 4.50
CA GLY A 165 -7.62 21.45 4.51
C GLY A 165 -8.45 21.31 3.26
N THR A 166 -9.76 21.53 3.40
CA THR A 166 -10.77 21.43 2.33
C THR A 166 -10.90 22.70 1.49
N ASP A 167 -10.29 23.80 1.90
CA ASP A 167 -10.43 25.14 1.30
C ASP A 167 -9.24 25.53 0.41
N SER A 168 -8.61 24.58 -0.26
CA SER A 168 -7.61 24.96 -1.25
C SER A 168 -8.29 25.49 -2.51
N ASP A 169 -7.92 26.71 -2.94
CA ASP A 169 -8.29 27.27 -4.24
C ASP A 169 -7.73 26.47 -5.43
N PHE A 170 -7.03 25.36 -5.13
CA PHE A 170 -6.42 24.50 -6.11
C PHE A 170 -7.39 23.43 -6.62
N GLU A 171 -7.22 23.03 -7.87
CA GLU A 171 -8.06 22.01 -8.51
C GLU A 171 -7.81 20.60 -7.99
N PHE A 172 -6.66 20.35 -7.35
CA PHE A 172 -6.29 19.08 -6.75
C PHE A 172 -5.78 19.28 -5.32
N ASN A 173 -5.87 18.26 -4.51
CA ASN A 173 -5.39 18.25 -3.12
C ASN A 173 -4.20 17.30 -2.90
N VAL A 174 -3.89 16.46 -3.88
CA VAL A 174 -2.70 15.58 -3.90
C VAL A 174 -1.98 15.79 -5.22
N VAL A 175 -0.64 15.74 -5.22
CA VAL A 175 0.17 15.82 -6.45
C VAL A 175 1.42 14.96 -6.35
N ARG A 176 1.77 14.29 -7.47
CA ARG A 176 3.03 13.59 -7.69
C ARG A 176 3.71 14.11 -8.95
N PHE A 177 5.03 14.23 -8.89
CA PHE A 177 5.90 14.65 -10.01
C PHE A 177 6.71 13.48 -10.51
N TYR A 178 6.92 13.40 -11.82
CA TYR A 178 7.64 12.34 -12.51
C TYR A 178 8.92 12.87 -13.14
N ASP A 179 9.87 11.97 -13.43
CA ASP A 179 11.19 12.27 -13.99
C ASP A 179 11.17 12.79 -15.45
N ASP A 180 10.06 12.57 -16.15
CA ASP A 180 9.81 13.08 -17.49
C ASP A 180 9.25 14.52 -17.53
N ASN A 181 9.30 15.24 -16.40
CA ASN A 181 8.74 16.57 -16.19
C ASN A 181 7.21 16.65 -16.32
N THR A 182 6.52 15.55 -16.12
CA THR A 182 5.07 15.54 -16.00
C THR A 182 4.64 15.48 -14.52
N PHE A 183 3.40 15.85 -14.24
CA PHE A 183 2.79 15.66 -12.95
C PHE A 183 1.38 15.11 -13.07
N GLN A 184 0.95 14.44 -12.01
CA GLN A 184 -0.44 14.07 -11.80
C GLN A 184 -0.96 14.72 -10.52
N GLY A 185 -2.01 15.52 -10.65
CA GLY A 185 -2.78 16.04 -9.53
C GLY A 185 -4.05 15.22 -9.34
N VAL A 186 -4.47 15.02 -8.11
CA VAL A 186 -5.72 14.31 -7.79
C VAL A 186 -6.54 15.13 -6.81
N LYS A 187 -7.83 15.26 -7.07
CA LYS A 187 -8.81 15.84 -6.16
C LYS A 187 -9.65 14.71 -5.57
N PHE A 188 -9.37 14.30 -4.36
CA PHE A 188 -10.23 13.40 -3.61
C PHE A 188 -11.41 14.17 -3.03
N THR A 189 -12.62 13.69 -3.27
CA THR A 189 -13.86 14.20 -2.65
C THR A 189 -14.43 13.22 -1.64
N SER A 190 -13.99 11.95 -1.70
CA SER A 190 -14.16 10.89 -0.70
C SER A 190 -13.15 9.79 -1.02
N ASP A 191 -13.03 8.77 -0.18
CA ASP A 191 -12.11 7.64 -0.36
C ASP A 191 -12.30 6.88 -1.68
N THR A 192 -13.48 7.01 -2.30
CA THR A 192 -13.84 6.31 -3.55
C THR A 192 -14.15 7.24 -4.72
N LYS A 193 -14.08 8.57 -4.52
CA LYS A 193 -14.41 9.56 -5.56
C LYS A 193 -13.28 10.56 -5.73
N TYR A 194 -12.71 10.59 -6.91
CA TYR A 194 -11.63 11.48 -7.26
C TYR A 194 -11.73 11.98 -8.71
N ALA A 195 -11.00 13.05 -9.00
CA ALA A 195 -10.74 13.53 -10.34
C ALA A 195 -9.23 13.68 -10.53
N SER A 196 -8.70 13.21 -11.66
CA SER A 196 -7.27 13.32 -11.99
C SER A 196 -7.03 14.46 -12.96
N PHE A 197 -5.91 15.14 -12.76
CA PHE A 197 -5.40 16.27 -13.53
C PHE A 197 -3.98 15.95 -13.98
N TYR A 198 -3.65 16.26 -15.21
CA TYR A 198 -2.34 15.96 -15.78
C TYR A 198 -1.74 17.21 -16.41
N GLY A 199 -0.43 17.30 -16.37
CA GLY A 199 0.28 18.41 -16.99
C GLY A 199 1.79 18.19 -16.98
N SER A 200 2.50 19.23 -17.37
CA SER A 200 3.97 19.28 -17.27
C SER A 200 4.39 20.30 -16.20
N TYR A 201 5.60 20.17 -15.70
CA TYR A 201 6.17 21.16 -14.81
C TYR A 201 7.56 21.59 -15.28
N GLU A 202 7.94 22.79 -14.88
CA GLU A 202 9.29 23.34 -15.04
C GLU A 202 9.81 23.72 -13.66
N LEU A 203 11.03 23.27 -13.34
CA LEU A 203 11.73 23.62 -12.12
C LEU A 203 12.97 24.42 -12.46
N SER A 204 13.15 25.60 -11.86
CA SER A 204 14.31 26.46 -12.01
C SER A 204 14.76 26.98 -10.65
N GLY A 205 15.82 26.39 -10.09
CA GLY A 205 16.16 26.58 -8.69
C GLY A 205 15.00 26.18 -7.81
N ASN A 206 14.51 27.12 -6.99
CA ASN A 206 13.36 26.89 -6.11
C ASN A 206 12.01 27.32 -6.72
N ALA A 207 12.01 27.83 -7.96
CA ALA A 207 10.77 28.20 -8.64
C ALA A 207 10.21 27.01 -9.42
N ILE A 208 8.92 26.70 -9.24
CA ILE A 208 8.20 25.67 -9.97
C ILE A 208 7.02 26.27 -10.72
N THR A 209 6.82 25.85 -11.95
CA THR A 209 5.65 26.24 -12.76
C THR A 209 4.95 24.97 -13.24
N LEU A 210 3.66 24.82 -12.91
CA LEU A 210 2.80 23.78 -13.44
C LEU A 210 2.07 24.30 -14.68
N LYS A 211 2.03 23.49 -15.73
CA LYS A 211 1.32 23.79 -16.99
C LYS A 211 0.30 22.71 -17.28
N MET A 212 -0.95 23.08 -17.28
CA MET A 212 -2.09 22.28 -17.71
C MET A 212 -2.58 22.79 -19.07
N SER A 213 -3.58 22.14 -19.67
CA SER A 213 -4.08 22.49 -21.00
C SER A 213 -4.55 23.95 -21.14
N ASP A 214 -5.15 24.50 -20.09
CA ASP A 214 -5.82 25.81 -20.07
C ASP A 214 -5.32 26.74 -18.94
N LYS A 215 -4.43 26.26 -18.08
CA LYS A 215 -3.97 26.97 -16.87
C LYS A 215 -2.50 26.77 -16.60
N SER A 216 -1.92 27.71 -15.88
CA SER A 216 -0.56 27.65 -15.37
C SER A 216 -0.52 28.17 -13.94
N TYR A 217 0.24 27.48 -13.08
CA TYR A 217 0.44 27.86 -11.68
C TYR A 217 1.92 28.02 -11.43
N SER A 218 2.31 29.16 -10.88
CA SER A 218 3.69 29.43 -10.47
C SER A 218 3.79 29.36 -8.96
N GLY A 219 4.85 28.72 -8.47
CA GLY A 219 5.05 28.46 -7.06
C GLY A 219 6.52 28.37 -6.69
N ALA A 220 6.77 28.03 -5.44
CA ALA A 220 8.09 27.84 -4.88
C ALA A 220 8.19 26.51 -4.13
N VAL A 221 9.34 25.84 -4.30
CA VAL A 221 9.70 24.60 -3.60
C VAL A 221 10.67 24.95 -2.49
N LYS A 222 10.50 24.41 -1.28
CA LYS A 222 11.55 24.45 -0.26
C LYS A 222 12.76 23.64 -0.74
N GLU A 223 13.96 24.08 -0.37
CA GLU A 223 15.23 23.47 -0.78
C GLU A 223 15.29 21.97 -0.45
N SER A 224 14.70 21.53 0.66
CA SER A 224 14.59 20.13 1.03
C SER A 224 13.55 19.32 0.23
N GLY A 225 12.75 19.97 -0.61
CA GLY A 225 11.58 19.36 -1.26
C GLY A 225 10.43 19.03 -0.31
N SER A 226 10.47 19.48 0.94
CA SER A 226 9.46 19.13 1.94
C SER A 226 8.13 19.86 1.78
N GLU A 227 8.11 20.93 0.99
CA GLU A 227 6.91 21.74 0.78
C GLU A 227 6.96 22.45 -0.57
N ILE A 228 5.81 22.55 -1.22
CA ILE A 228 5.61 23.36 -2.42
C ILE A 228 4.49 24.37 -2.14
N ARG A 229 4.69 25.63 -2.49
CA ARG A 229 3.69 26.68 -2.34
C ARG A 229 3.24 27.22 -3.68
N PHE A 230 1.93 27.28 -3.88
CA PHE A 230 1.28 27.99 -4.96
C PHE A 230 0.29 29.00 -4.38
N GLY A 231 0.65 30.29 -4.41
CA GLY A 231 -0.15 31.33 -3.78
C GLY A 231 -0.32 31.07 -2.28
N ASN A 232 -1.57 30.91 -1.83
CA ASN A 232 -1.91 30.62 -0.44
C ASN A 232 -1.95 29.13 -0.10
N SER A 233 -1.87 28.24 -1.11
CA SER A 233 -1.91 26.79 -0.91
C SER A 233 -0.51 26.23 -0.66
N SER A 234 -0.36 25.49 0.43
CA SER A 234 0.88 24.81 0.80
C SER A 234 0.68 23.29 0.67
N PHE A 235 1.45 22.65 -0.19
CA PHE A 235 1.50 21.21 -0.39
C PHE A 235 2.69 20.66 0.38
N THR A 236 2.45 19.89 1.42
CA THR A 236 3.50 19.25 2.22
C THR A 236 3.81 17.85 1.72
N ASP A 237 5.07 17.43 1.88
CA ASP A 237 5.48 16.05 1.58
C ASP A 237 4.77 15.09 2.55
N TRP A 238 3.87 14.29 2.01
CA TRP A 238 3.03 13.33 2.73
C TRP A 238 3.50 11.88 2.54
N THR A 239 4.62 11.67 1.85
CA THR A 239 5.12 10.37 1.39
C THR A 239 5.19 9.31 2.50
N ASP A 240 5.66 9.69 3.68
CA ASP A 240 5.81 8.78 4.82
C ASP A 240 4.50 8.47 5.57
N ASN A 241 3.39 9.12 5.19
CA ASN A 241 2.06 8.92 5.79
C ASN A 241 1.14 8.05 4.93
N VAL A 242 1.59 7.66 3.73
CA VAL A 242 0.81 6.83 2.80
C VAL A 242 0.96 5.37 3.18
N GLY A 243 -0.13 4.75 3.61
CA GLY A 243 -0.17 3.32 3.95
C GLY A 243 -0.23 2.42 2.72
N PRO A 244 0.07 1.11 2.86
CA PRO A 244 0.11 0.17 1.73
C PRO A 244 -1.24 -0.02 1.03
N THR A 245 -2.34 0.26 1.71
CA THR A 245 -3.71 0.15 1.18
C THR A 245 -4.36 1.51 0.95
N ASP A 246 -3.55 2.59 0.94
CA ASP A 246 -4.09 3.94 0.72
C ASP A 246 -4.64 4.06 -0.71
N PRO A 247 -5.89 4.53 -0.87
CA PRO A 247 -6.48 4.73 -2.20
C PRO A 247 -5.67 5.64 -3.13
N MET A 248 -4.80 6.49 -2.58
CA MET A 248 -3.89 7.32 -3.38
C MET A 248 -2.93 6.50 -4.23
N LEU A 249 -2.49 5.33 -3.75
CA LEU A 249 -1.52 4.50 -4.48
C LEU A 249 -2.08 3.97 -5.79
N SER A 250 -3.36 3.61 -5.85
CA SER A 250 -4.00 3.11 -7.08
C SER A 250 -4.19 4.20 -8.15
N VAL A 251 -4.18 5.47 -7.73
CA VAL A 251 -4.46 6.61 -8.60
C VAL A 251 -3.19 7.32 -9.08
N LEU A 252 -2.13 7.34 -8.25
CA LEU A 252 -0.89 8.12 -8.48
C LEU A 252 0.24 7.30 -9.14
N GLN A 253 -0.08 6.34 -9.97
CA GLN A 253 0.90 5.48 -10.69
C GLN A 253 1.20 5.92 -12.10
#